data_d42f479585634bde916b01a469ab4227
#
_entry.id   d42f479585634bde916b01a469ab4227
#
_cell.length_a   1.000
_cell.length_b   1.000
_cell.length_c   1.000
_cell.angle_alpha   90.00
_cell.angle_beta   90.00
_cell.angle_gamma   90.00
#
_symmetry.space_group_name_H-M   'P 1'
#
loop_
_entity.id
_entity.type
_entity.pdbx_description
1 polymer ?
#
loop_
_entity_poly.entity_id
_entity_poly.type
_entity_poly.pdbx_seq_one_letter_code
_entity_poly.pdbx_strand_id
1 'polypeptide(L)'
;MSSILVANSNADYAKKIAAVLRTGGLNVSGVCTTGSQVIDFANRHYHGGVVVCSVKLMDMPALNLPRTIGPGYDFLFIVKSQQTDISESLSCASLILPINRMDLISSVSMLLDISDYSSLTVKKKIANGGFDEKQVLEKAKNILIERNNFTEPQAHRFIQKKSMDSGKKMIETAMIILNM
;
A
#
# COMPACT_ATOMS: atom_id res chain seq x y z
N MET A 1 -11.83 5.07 4.85
CA MET A 1 -10.87 5.19 5.97
C MET A 1 -9.71 4.28 5.66
N SER A 2 -8.52 4.81 5.61
CA SER A 2 -7.30 4.06 5.35
C SER A 2 -6.97 3.14 6.52
N SER A 3 -6.56 1.91 6.24
CA SER A 3 -6.26 0.89 7.27
C SER A 3 -4.80 0.96 7.69
N ILE A 4 -4.50 0.80 8.98
CA ILE A 4 -3.12 0.63 9.46
C ILE A 4 -2.92 -0.82 9.86
N LEU A 5 -1.90 -1.45 9.28
CA LEU A 5 -1.46 -2.78 9.62
C LEU A 5 -0.04 -2.74 10.20
N VAL A 6 0.18 -3.46 11.28
CA VAL A 6 1.53 -3.62 11.87
C VAL A 6 2.00 -5.05 11.66
N ALA A 7 3.16 -5.22 11.05
CA ALA A 7 3.75 -6.54 10.77
C ALA A 7 5.18 -6.63 11.30
N ASN A 8 5.44 -7.60 12.16
CA ASN A 8 6.78 -7.85 12.71
C ASN A 8 6.94 -9.33 13.05
N SER A 9 8.10 -9.90 12.78
CA SER A 9 8.40 -11.30 13.14
C SER A 9 8.27 -11.59 14.64
N ASN A 10 8.43 -10.58 15.49
CA ASN A 10 8.18 -10.65 16.92
C ASN A 10 6.78 -10.06 17.23
N ALA A 11 5.87 -10.94 17.65
CA ALA A 11 4.47 -10.57 17.95
C ALA A 11 4.35 -9.52 19.08
N ASP A 12 5.18 -9.62 20.12
CA ASP A 12 5.14 -8.69 21.24
C ASP A 12 5.62 -7.30 20.83
N TYR A 13 6.63 -7.24 19.98
CA TYR A 13 7.12 -5.98 19.42
C TYR A 13 6.08 -5.36 18.49
N ALA A 14 5.42 -6.16 17.65
CA ALA A 14 4.31 -5.71 16.80
C ALA A 14 3.16 -5.12 17.64
N LYS A 15 2.78 -5.79 18.73
CA LYS A 15 1.75 -5.27 19.66
C LYS A 15 2.17 -3.96 20.33
N LYS A 16 3.44 -3.81 20.72
CA LYS A 16 3.97 -2.55 21.29
C LYS A 16 3.88 -1.41 20.29
N ILE A 17 4.28 -1.63 19.04
CA ILE A 17 4.14 -0.64 17.96
C ILE A 17 2.66 -0.26 17.77
N ALA A 18 1.78 -1.25 17.69
CA ALA A 18 0.34 -1.02 17.56
C ALA A 18 -0.24 -0.23 18.73
N ALA A 19 0.21 -0.51 19.96
CA ALA A 19 -0.20 0.24 21.16
C ALA A 19 0.26 1.70 21.09
N VAL A 20 1.50 1.97 20.67
CA VAL A 20 2.03 3.33 20.47
C VAL A 20 1.20 4.09 19.46
N LEU A 21 0.87 3.50 18.32
CA LEU A 21 0.05 4.12 17.27
C LEU A 21 -1.37 4.42 17.78
N ARG A 22 -2.00 3.47 18.50
CA ARG A 22 -3.34 3.67 19.08
C ARG A 22 -3.35 4.80 20.13
N THR A 23 -2.32 4.89 20.96
CA THR A 23 -2.19 6.00 21.93
C THR A 23 -1.93 7.34 21.25
N GLY A 24 -1.45 7.35 20.02
CA GLY A 24 -1.34 8.51 19.14
C GLY A 24 -2.63 8.87 18.39
N GLY A 25 -3.75 8.19 18.68
CA GLY A 25 -5.04 8.44 18.03
C GLY A 25 -5.22 7.73 16.69
N LEU A 26 -4.29 6.87 16.30
CA LEU A 26 -4.32 6.15 15.02
C LEU A 26 -5.03 4.80 15.18
N ASN A 27 -5.95 4.47 14.27
CA ASN A 27 -6.70 3.22 14.32
C ASN A 27 -5.94 2.08 13.62
N VAL A 28 -5.31 1.21 14.42
CA VAL A 28 -4.62 0.03 13.92
C VAL A 28 -5.61 -1.11 13.69
N SER A 29 -5.80 -1.48 12.44
CA SER A 29 -6.76 -2.49 12.00
C SER A 29 -6.30 -3.92 12.23
N GLY A 30 -4.99 -4.17 12.30
CA GLY A 30 -4.47 -5.51 12.51
C GLY A 30 -3.00 -5.56 12.92
N VAL A 31 -2.61 -6.72 13.44
CA VAL A 31 -1.21 -7.06 13.78
C VAL A 31 -0.91 -8.42 13.18
N CYS A 32 0.18 -8.50 12.42
CA CYS A 32 0.62 -9.72 11.72
C CYS A 32 2.05 -10.07 12.06
N THR A 33 2.42 -11.34 11.88
CA THR A 33 3.81 -11.83 12.06
C THR A 33 4.40 -12.40 10.76
N THR A 34 3.56 -12.66 9.77
CA THR A 34 3.94 -13.25 8.49
C THR A 34 3.54 -12.37 7.31
N GLY A 35 4.28 -12.47 6.21
CA GLY A 35 3.94 -11.78 4.97
C GLY A 35 2.64 -12.28 4.34
N SER A 36 2.36 -13.58 4.48
CA SER A 36 1.10 -14.17 4.02
C SER A 36 -0.11 -13.52 4.69
N GLN A 37 -0.05 -13.26 6.01
CA GLN A 37 -1.11 -12.54 6.73
C GLN A 37 -1.27 -11.10 6.25
N VAL A 38 -0.17 -10.43 5.90
CA VAL A 38 -0.20 -9.05 5.34
C VAL A 38 -0.89 -9.05 3.98
N ILE A 39 -0.56 -10.02 3.11
CA ILE A 39 -1.18 -10.18 1.79
C ILE A 39 -2.68 -10.47 1.93
N ASP A 40 -3.06 -11.39 2.79
CA ASP A 40 -4.46 -11.72 3.06
C ASP A 40 -5.25 -10.51 3.59
N PHE A 41 -4.63 -9.74 4.49
CA PHE A 41 -5.24 -8.53 5.00
C PHE A 41 -5.46 -7.51 3.88
N ALA A 42 -4.44 -7.25 3.06
CA ALA A 42 -4.52 -6.32 1.94
C ALA A 42 -5.58 -6.74 0.91
N ASN A 43 -5.71 -8.04 0.65
CA ASN A 43 -6.73 -8.59 -0.24
C ASN A 43 -8.16 -8.43 0.27
N ARG A 44 -8.36 -8.36 1.60
CA ARG A 44 -9.68 -8.14 2.22
C ARG A 44 -10.02 -6.66 2.40
N HIS A 45 -9.02 -5.79 2.50
CA HIS A 45 -9.19 -4.37 2.79
C HIS A 45 -8.77 -3.52 1.59
N TYR A 46 -9.63 -3.45 0.58
CA TYR A 46 -9.38 -2.78 -0.71
C TYR A 46 -9.25 -1.25 -0.63
N HIS A 47 -9.51 -0.64 0.52
CA HIS A 47 -9.44 0.82 0.69
C HIS A 47 -8.02 1.34 0.79
N GLY A 48 -7.04 0.45 0.83
CA GLY A 48 -5.65 0.82 1.02
C GLY A 48 -5.32 1.22 2.45
N GLY A 49 -4.10 1.72 2.64
CA GLY A 49 -3.63 2.15 3.95
C GLY A 49 -2.12 2.14 4.10
N VAL A 50 -1.67 2.03 5.34
CA VAL A 50 -0.25 1.99 5.69
C VAL A 50 0.11 0.68 6.36
N VAL A 51 1.16 0.03 5.88
CA VAL A 51 1.75 -1.15 6.49
C VAL A 51 3.06 -0.76 7.18
N VAL A 52 3.07 -0.81 8.50
CA VAL A 52 4.29 -0.62 9.31
C VAL A 52 4.92 -1.99 9.52
N CYS A 53 6.07 -2.27 8.92
CA CYS A 53 6.66 -3.59 8.99
C CYS A 53 8.18 -3.60 9.24
N SER A 54 8.66 -4.69 9.83
CA SER A 54 10.10 -4.99 9.88
C SER A 54 10.58 -5.51 8.52
N VAL A 55 11.87 -5.36 8.25
CA VAL A 55 12.50 -5.81 6.99
C VAL A 55 12.33 -7.31 6.73
N LYS A 56 12.26 -8.11 7.80
CA LYS A 56 12.09 -9.57 7.74
C LYS A 56 10.89 -9.99 8.57
N LEU A 57 10.01 -10.79 7.99
CA LEU A 57 8.90 -11.46 8.63
C LEU A 57 9.24 -12.95 8.85
N MET A 58 8.36 -13.70 9.48
CA MET A 58 8.66 -15.10 9.84
C MET A 58 8.77 -16.01 8.61
N ASP A 59 8.01 -15.71 7.56
CA ASP A 59 7.88 -16.54 6.35
C ASP A 59 8.61 -15.97 5.12
N MET A 60 8.86 -14.65 5.09
CA MET A 60 9.47 -14.01 3.93
C MET A 60 10.15 -12.67 4.25
N PRO A 61 11.07 -12.19 3.38
CA PRO A 61 11.54 -10.82 3.42
C PRO A 61 10.39 -9.85 3.09
N ALA A 62 10.13 -8.88 3.98
CA ALA A 62 9.04 -7.92 3.82
C ALA A 62 9.25 -6.94 2.65
N LEU A 63 10.49 -6.82 2.14
CA LEU A 63 10.85 -5.95 1.02
C LEU A 63 10.12 -6.28 -0.29
N ASN A 64 9.66 -7.51 -0.42
CA ASN A 64 8.89 -7.96 -1.59
C ASN A 64 7.39 -7.62 -1.51
N LEU A 65 6.89 -7.30 -0.32
CA LEU A 65 5.46 -7.03 -0.09
C LEU A 65 4.91 -5.86 -0.92
N PRO A 66 5.62 -4.71 -1.07
CA PRO A 66 5.12 -3.60 -1.88
C PRO A 66 4.84 -3.99 -3.33
N ARG A 67 5.63 -4.90 -3.90
CA ARG A 67 5.43 -5.42 -5.27
C ARG A 67 4.31 -6.45 -5.34
N THR A 68 4.10 -7.23 -4.27
CA THR A 68 3.13 -8.33 -4.22
C THR A 68 1.71 -7.82 -3.95
N ILE A 69 1.57 -6.84 -3.06
CA ILE A 69 0.26 -6.32 -2.63
C ILE A 69 -0.36 -5.38 -3.68
N GLY A 70 0.47 -4.76 -4.51
CA GLY A 70 0.01 -3.80 -5.50
C GLY A 70 -0.34 -2.43 -4.89
N PRO A 71 -0.87 -1.51 -5.71
CA PRO A 71 -1.08 -0.13 -5.31
C PRO A 71 -2.21 0.01 -4.30
N GLY A 72 -2.10 1.02 -3.46
CA GLY A 72 -3.09 1.39 -2.45
C GLY A 72 -2.60 1.21 -1.02
N TYR A 73 -1.47 0.51 -0.83
CA TYR A 73 -0.81 0.41 0.46
C TYR A 73 0.56 1.05 0.42
N ASP A 74 0.79 2.01 1.33
CA ASP A 74 2.11 2.57 1.60
C ASP A 74 2.83 1.77 2.66
N PHE A 75 4.16 1.67 2.54
CA PHE A 75 4.99 0.89 3.45
C PHE A 75 5.91 1.79 4.27
N LEU A 76 5.92 1.58 5.58
CA LEU A 76 6.87 2.15 6.51
C LEU A 76 7.72 1.03 7.10
N PHE A 77 8.98 0.94 6.65
CA PHE A 77 9.90 -0.09 7.14
C PHE A 77 10.61 0.34 8.42
N ILE A 78 10.65 -0.56 9.39
CA ILE A 78 11.45 -0.42 10.61
C ILE A 78 12.77 -1.15 10.39
N VAL A 79 13.87 -0.39 10.34
CA VAL A 79 15.20 -0.84 9.97
C VAL A 79 16.14 -0.74 11.17
N LYS A 80 17.02 -1.73 11.33
CA LYS A 80 18.14 -1.60 12.28
C LYS A 80 19.24 -0.75 11.67
N SER A 81 20.00 -0.01 12.51
CA SER A 81 21.08 0.88 12.04
C SER A 81 22.17 0.17 11.20
N GLN A 82 22.30 -1.13 11.31
CA GLN A 82 23.21 -1.94 10.49
C GLN A 82 22.63 -2.34 9.11
N GLN A 83 21.42 -1.94 8.80
CA GLN A 83 20.67 -2.30 7.57
C GLN A 83 20.31 -1.07 6.74
N THR A 84 21.06 0.03 6.90
CA THR A 84 20.81 1.30 6.19
C THR A 84 20.93 1.18 4.67
N ASP A 85 21.80 0.32 4.17
CA ASP A 85 21.95 0.07 2.72
C ASP A 85 20.67 -0.44 2.06
N ILE A 86 19.81 -1.09 2.84
CA ILE A 86 18.51 -1.58 2.40
C ILE A 86 17.51 -0.42 2.26
N SER A 87 17.60 0.59 3.14
CA SER A 87 16.67 1.73 3.12
C SER A 87 16.89 2.65 1.91
N GLU A 88 18.12 2.79 1.44
CA GLU A 88 18.46 3.60 0.27
C GLU A 88 18.00 2.96 -1.05
N SER A 89 17.94 1.64 -1.10
CA SER A 89 17.46 0.91 -2.28
C SER A 89 15.93 0.78 -2.36
N LEU A 90 15.23 1.16 -1.30
CA LEU A 90 13.77 1.10 -1.22
C LEU A 90 13.17 2.46 -1.57
N SER A 91 12.27 2.48 -2.53
CA SER A 91 11.39 3.63 -2.80
C SER A 91 10.29 3.80 -1.74
N CYS A 92 10.51 3.30 -0.53
CA CYS A 92 9.55 3.29 0.57
C CYS A 92 10.10 4.04 1.78
N ALA A 93 9.21 4.59 2.59
CA ALA A 93 9.58 5.24 3.83
C ALA A 93 10.20 4.26 4.83
N SER A 94 11.22 4.69 5.58
CA SER A 94 11.87 3.87 6.60
C SER A 94 12.17 4.67 7.87
N LEU A 95 12.12 3.99 9.02
CA LEU A 95 12.54 4.50 10.32
C LEU A 95 13.63 3.61 10.89
N ILE A 96 14.70 4.22 11.37
CA ILE A 96 15.86 3.53 11.94
C ILE A 96 15.69 3.38 13.45
N LEU A 97 15.93 2.18 13.96
CA LEU A 97 15.93 1.92 15.41
C LEU A 97 17.15 2.59 16.11
N PRO A 98 16.96 3.17 17.32
CA PRO A 98 15.77 3.18 18.15
C PRO A 98 14.73 4.21 17.67
N ILE A 99 13.46 3.81 17.61
CA ILE A 99 12.39 4.68 17.13
C ILE A 99 11.83 5.52 18.28
N ASN A 100 11.75 6.81 18.08
CA ASN A 100 10.99 7.71 18.93
C ASN A 100 9.48 7.54 18.65
N ARG A 101 8.66 7.59 19.71
CA ARG A 101 7.21 7.52 19.63
C ARG A 101 6.62 8.58 18.69
N MET A 102 7.11 9.80 18.77
CA MET A 102 6.62 10.91 17.94
C MET A 102 6.95 10.71 16.47
N ASP A 103 8.16 10.24 16.16
CA ASP A 103 8.58 9.99 14.79
C ASP A 103 7.74 8.89 14.13
N LEU A 104 7.43 7.83 14.88
CA LEU A 104 6.56 6.75 14.39
C LEU A 104 5.15 7.26 14.07
N ILE A 105 4.53 8.00 15.00
CA ILE A 105 3.18 8.54 14.83
C ILE A 105 3.15 9.53 13.67
N SER A 106 4.09 10.47 13.60
CA SER A 106 4.16 11.49 12.55
C SER A 106 4.37 10.87 11.17
N SER A 107 5.26 9.88 11.05
CA SER A 107 5.52 9.19 9.77
C SER A 107 4.29 8.44 9.28
N VAL A 108 3.59 7.72 10.15
CA VAL A 108 2.37 7.00 9.77
C VAL A 108 1.26 7.97 9.42
N SER A 109 1.08 9.06 10.17
CA SER A 109 0.08 10.09 9.87
C SER A 109 0.34 10.74 8.51
N MET A 110 1.59 11.09 8.22
CA MET A 110 1.97 11.68 6.93
C MET A 110 1.67 10.73 5.76
N LEU A 111 1.96 9.43 5.90
CA LEU A 111 1.66 8.45 4.87
C LEU A 111 0.15 8.27 4.67
N LEU A 112 -0.64 8.31 5.75
CA LEU A 112 -2.10 8.27 5.66
C LEU A 112 -2.66 9.50 4.93
N ASP A 113 -2.16 10.68 5.24
CA ASP A 113 -2.57 11.93 4.58
C ASP A 113 -2.26 11.90 3.08
N ILE A 114 -1.08 11.41 2.69
CA ILE A 114 -0.70 11.23 1.29
C ILE A 114 -1.62 10.22 0.60
N SER A 115 -1.91 9.09 1.24
CA SER A 115 -2.81 8.05 0.72
C SER A 115 -4.23 8.58 0.54
N ASP A 116 -4.76 9.29 1.53
CA ASP A 116 -6.09 9.90 1.47
C ASP A 116 -6.14 11.04 0.43
N TYR A 117 -5.11 11.88 0.34
CA TYR A 117 -5.00 12.94 -0.66
C TYR A 117 -4.94 12.38 -2.08
N SER A 118 -4.18 11.32 -2.31
CA SER A 118 -4.11 10.64 -3.61
C SER A 118 -5.46 10.09 -4.01
N SER A 119 -6.18 9.46 -3.09
CA SER A 119 -7.52 8.93 -3.33
C SER A 119 -8.57 10.02 -3.58
N LEU A 120 -8.47 11.15 -2.89
CA LEU A 120 -9.36 12.30 -3.08
C LEU A 120 -9.08 13.04 -4.39
N THR A 121 -7.81 13.16 -4.78
CA THR A 121 -7.40 13.83 -6.03
C THR A 121 -7.90 13.05 -7.23
N VAL A 122 -7.82 11.71 -7.19
CA VAL A 122 -8.37 10.83 -8.22
C VAL A 122 -9.89 10.99 -8.29
N LYS A 123 -10.61 10.94 -7.15
CA LYS A 123 -12.07 11.15 -7.10
C LYS A 123 -12.49 12.53 -7.61
N LYS A 124 -11.76 13.59 -7.24
CA LYS A 124 -12.05 14.96 -7.65
C LYS A 124 -11.80 15.18 -9.15
N LYS A 125 -10.76 14.58 -9.72
CA LYS A 125 -10.47 14.60 -11.15
C LYS A 125 -11.55 13.86 -11.96
N ILE A 126 -12.04 12.73 -11.46
CA ILE A 126 -13.14 11.96 -12.07
C ILE A 126 -14.45 12.78 -12.02
N ALA A 127 -14.77 13.40 -10.87
CA ALA A 127 -16.01 14.19 -10.69
C ALA A 127 -16.06 15.46 -11.56
N ASN A 128 -14.89 16.05 -11.88
CA ASN A 128 -14.82 17.30 -12.68
C ASN A 128 -14.76 17.06 -14.21
N GLY A 129 -14.96 15.82 -14.70
CA GLY A 129 -15.03 15.51 -16.13
C GLY A 129 -13.75 15.81 -16.93
N GLY A 130 -12.62 16.01 -16.25
CA GLY A 130 -11.34 16.40 -16.87
C GLY A 130 -10.57 15.30 -17.58
N PHE A 131 -11.13 14.08 -17.65
CA PHE A 131 -10.51 12.96 -18.35
C PHE A 131 -11.53 12.28 -19.28
N ASP A 132 -11.13 12.08 -20.52
CA ASP A 132 -11.84 11.14 -21.38
C ASP A 132 -11.64 9.72 -20.83
N GLU A 133 -12.72 9.15 -20.31
CA GLU A 133 -12.71 7.80 -19.68
C GLU A 133 -12.13 6.74 -20.61
N LYS A 134 -12.36 6.87 -21.92
CA LYS A 134 -11.79 5.97 -22.93
C LYS A 134 -10.28 6.06 -22.99
N GLN A 135 -9.71 7.27 -22.99
CA GLN A 135 -8.27 7.48 -23.06
C GLN A 135 -7.56 6.93 -21.83
N VAL A 136 -8.14 7.07 -20.65
CA VAL A 136 -7.59 6.54 -19.39
C VAL A 136 -7.59 5.01 -19.41
N LEU A 137 -8.69 4.41 -19.84
CA LEU A 137 -8.79 2.94 -19.98
C LEU A 137 -7.83 2.39 -21.03
N GLU A 138 -7.67 3.06 -22.18
CA GLU A 138 -6.71 2.65 -23.21
C GLU A 138 -5.27 2.73 -22.73
N LYS A 139 -4.89 3.83 -22.07
CA LYS A 139 -3.55 3.95 -21.49
C LYS A 139 -3.26 2.86 -20.46
N ALA A 140 -4.21 2.55 -19.58
CA ALA A 140 -4.06 1.48 -18.59
C ALA A 140 -3.94 0.10 -19.26
N LYS A 141 -4.72 -0.17 -20.32
CA LYS A 141 -4.58 -1.40 -21.11
C LYS A 141 -3.20 -1.50 -21.74
N ASN A 142 -2.69 -0.44 -22.37
CA ASN A 142 -1.38 -0.42 -23.00
C ASN A 142 -0.25 -0.72 -22.02
N ILE A 143 -0.29 -0.16 -20.81
CA ILE A 143 0.68 -0.48 -19.76
C ILE A 143 0.63 -1.97 -19.38
N LEU A 144 -0.56 -2.55 -19.26
CA LEU A 144 -0.70 -3.97 -18.95
C LEU A 144 -0.20 -4.87 -20.10
N ILE A 145 -0.40 -4.47 -21.35
CA ILE A 145 0.11 -5.16 -22.53
C ILE A 145 1.64 -5.11 -22.53
N GLU A 146 2.24 -3.94 -22.32
CA GLU A 146 3.70 -3.77 -22.34
C GLU A 146 4.40 -4.45 -21.15
N ARG A 147 3.83 -4.35 -19.95
CA ARG A 147 4.48 -4.90 -18.74
C ARG A 147 4.23 -6.39 -18.53
N ASN A 148 3.05 -6.88 -18.88
CA ASN A 148 2.59 -8.23 -18.54
C ASN A 148 2.41 -9.11 -19.80
N ASN A 149 2.72 -8.60 -20.99
CA ASN A 149 2.49 -9.29 -22.27
C ASN A 149 1.03 -9.77 -22.44
N PHE A 150 0.07 -8.99 -21.91
CA PHE A 150 -1.34 -9.30 -22.08
C PHE A 150 -1.79 -8.95 -23.51
N THR A 151 -2.78 -9.69 -24.03
CA THR A 151 -3.56 -9.24 -25.17
C THR A 151 -4.56 -8.17 -24.72
N GLU A 152 -5.04 -7.33 -25.64
CA GLU A 152 -6.01 -6.29 -25.31
C GLU A 152 -7.25 -6.83 -24.57
N PRO A 153 -7.89 -7.95 -25.00
CA PRO A 153 -9.00 -8.55 -24.27
C PRO A 153 -8.62 -9.01 -22.83
N GLN A 154 -7.39 -9.50 -22.67
CA GLN A 154 -6.91 -9.91 -21.34
C GLN A 154 -6.68 -8.71 -20.42
N ALA A 155 -6.08 -7.64 -20.94
CA ALA A 155 -5.90 -6.38 -20.21
C ALA A 155 -7.24 -5.77 -19.78
N HIS A 156 -8.22 -5.76 -20.68
CA HIS A 156 -9.58 -5.28 -20.36
C HIS A 156 -10.26 -6.11 -19.26
N ARG A 157 -10.23 -7.45 -19.37
CA ARG A 157 -10.77 -8.36 -18.36
C ARG A 157 -10.05 -8.23 -17.02
N PHE A 158 -8.74 -7.99 -17.03
CA PHE A 158 -7.97 -7.76 -15.82
C PHE A 158 -8.46 -6.50 -15.07
N ILE A 159 -8.60 -5.37 -15.79
CA ILE A 159 -9.12 -4.13 -15.20
C ILE A 159 -10.54 -4.33 -14.68
N GLN A 160 -11.41 -5.00 -15.45
CA GLN A 160 -12.78 -5.30 -15.06
C GLN A 160 -12.83 -6.16 -13.79
N LYS A 161 -12.08 -7.25 -13.74
CA LYS A 161 -12.01 -8.13 -12.58
C LYS A 161 -11.51 -7.39 -11.33
N LYS A 162 -10.42 -6.63 -11.47
CA LYS A 162 -9.87 -5.81 -10.37
C LYS A 162 -10.87 -4.75 -9.91
N SER A 163 -11.65 -4.16 -10.81
CA SER A 163 -12.72 -3.22 -10.50
C SER A 163 -13.83 -3.90 -9.68
N MET A 164 -14.26 -5.08 -10.09
CA MET A 164 -15.28 -5.86 -9.37
C MET A 164 -14.78 -6.32 -8.01
N ASP A 165 -13.56 -6.86 -7.94
CA ASP A 165 -12.96 -7.36 -6.70
C ASP A 165 -12.73 -6.24 -5.68
N SER A 166 -12.46 -5.01 -6.14
CA SER A 166 -12.21 -3.84 -5.28
C SER A 166 -13.45 -2.98 -5.01
N GLY A 167 -14.59 -3.27 -5.64
CA GLY A 167 -15.79 -2.44 -5.55
C GLY A 167 -15.61 -1.01 -6.07
N LYS A 168 -14.58 -0.77 -6.90
CA LYS A 168 -14.27 0.53 -7.51
C LYS A 168 -14.78 0.58 -8.94
N LYS A 169 -14.98 1.79 -9.49
CA LYS A 169 -15.29 1.93 -10.92
C LYS A 169 -14.09 1.52 -11.78
N MET A 170 -14.34 1.03 -12.99
CA MET A 170 -13.27 0.65 -13.93
C MET A 170 -12.27 1.78 -14.18
N ILE A 171 -12.74 3.02 -14.25
CA ILE A 171 -11.91 4.21 -14.44
C ILE A 171 -10.99 4.47 -13.24
N GLU A 172 -11.48 4.29 -12.02
CA GLU A 172 -10.67 4.42 -10.81
C GLU A 172 -9.57 3.35 -10.75
N THR A 173 -9.91 2.12 -11.14
CA THR A 173 -8.96 1.02 -11.24
C THR A 173 -7.91 1.27 -12.33
N ALA A 174 -8.33 1.79 -13.47
CA ALA A 174 -7.43 2.17 -14.56
C ALA A 174 -6.45 3.28 -14.13
N MET A 175 -6.92 4.30 -13.40
CA MET A 175 -6.05 5.35 -12.87
C MET A 175 -5.04 4.82 -11.84
N ILE A 176 -5.43 3.85 -11.03
CA ILE A 176 -4.50 3.19 -10.10
C ILE A 176 -3.39 2.49 -10.89
N ILE A 177 -3.74 1.79 -11.97
CA ILE A 177 -2.77 1.10 -12.85
C ILE A 177 -1.83 2.10 -13.53
N LEU A 178 -2.32 3.26 -13.93
CA LEU A 178 -1.51 4.32 -14.55
C LEU A 178 -0.49 4.96 -13.61
N ASN A 179 -0.78 4.96 -12.30
CA ASN A 179 0.10 5.50 -11.27
C ASN A 179 1.07 4.46 -10.67
N MET A 180 1.04 3.24 -11.19
CA MET A 180 2.01 2.18 -10.89
C MET A 180 3.26 2.34 -11.74
#